data_748d4ee4bbc2d51db8e87b8342f0ad81
#
_entry.id   748d4ee4bbc2d51db8e87b8342f0ad81
#
_cell.length_a   1.000
_cell.length_b   1.000
_cell.length_c   1.000
_cell.angle_alpha   90.00
_cell.angle_beta   90.00
_cell.angle_gamma   90.00
#
_symmetry.space_group_name_H-M   'P 1'
#
loop_
_entity.id
_entity.type
_entity.pdbx_description
1 polymer ?
#
loop_
_entity_poly.entity_id
_entity_poly.type
_entity_poly.pdbx_seq_one_letter_code
_entity_poly.pdbx_strand_id
1 'polypeptide(L)'
;MKAIILAGGRGKRLRPITDYVPKPLIPIKNIPIIEWQIKYLKKYGVSEVIICSGYKAKMIENYLENKKLGIKITFSVESKPLGTGGAIKKAGKKIKDNSFIVINGDI
;
A
#
# COMPACT_ATOMS: atom_id res chain seq x y z
N MET A 1 4.63 15.47 -4.90
CA MET A 1 4.45 14.29 -5.77
C MET A 1 3.65 13.24 -5.03
N LYS A 2 2.82 12.52 -5.73
CA LYS A 2 1.98 11.45 -5.17
C LYS A 2 2.43 10.09 -5.64
N ALA A 3 2.15 9.06 -4.84
CA ALA A 3 2.52 7.69 -5.18
C ALA A 3 1.36 6.74 -4.92
N ILE A 4 1.32 5.66 -5.70
CA ILE A 4 0.38 4.55 -5.51
C ILE A 4 1.20 3.34 -5.09
N ILE A 5 0.78 2.69 -4.00
CA ILE A 5 1.35 1.42 -3.56
C ILE A 5 0.34 0.32 -3.84
N LEU A 6 0.74 -0.66 -4.64
CA LEU A 6 -0.11 -1.80 -4.99
C LEU A 6 0.06 -2.88 -3.91
N ALA A 7 -0.93 -3.02 -3.04
CA ALA A 7 -0.85 -3.89 -1.87
C ALA A 7 -2.04 -4.85 -1.76
N GLY A 8 -2.75 -5.13 -2.86
CA GLY A 8 -3.99 -5.89 -2.85
C GLY A 8 -3.84 -7.41 -2.98
N GLY A 9 -2.66 -7.93 -3.25
CA GLY A 9 -2.45 -9.36 -3.49
C GLY A 9 -2.54 -10.21 -2.23
N ARG A 10 -2.81 -11.50 -2.41
CA ARG A 10 -2.93 -12.44 -1.29
C ARG A 10 -1.60 -12.92 -0.71
N GLY A 11 -0.49 -12.72 -1.43
CA GLY A 11 0.81 -13.19 -0.96
C GLY A 11 0.91 -14.70 -0.85
N LYS A 12 0.33 -15.44 -1.80
CA LYS A 12 0.23 -16.91 -1.74
C LYS A 12 1.58 -17.62 -1.57
N ARG A 13 2.65 -17.00 -2.07
CA ARG A 13 4.00 -17.58 -1.98
C ARG A 13 4.54 -17.61 -0.56
N LEU A 14 3.97 -16.81 0.34
CA LEU A 14 4.39 -16.71 1.74
C LEU A 14 3.46 -17.42 2.70
N ARG A 15 2.55 -18.25 2.20
CA ARG A 15 1.70 -19.06 3.06
C ARG A 15 2.57 -20.03 3.88
N PRO A 16 2.22 -20.32 5.14
CA PRO A 16 0.98 -19.92 5.82
C PRO A 16 0.99 -18.56 6.50
N ILE A 17 2.08 -17.81 6.46
CA ILE A 17 2.17 -16.50 7.14
C ILE A 17 1.07 -15.56 6.65
N THR A 18 0.85 -15.49 5.33
CA THR A 18 -0.15 -14.60 4.74
C THR A 18 -1.59 -15.05 4.97
N ASP A 19 -1.81 -16.23 5.55
CA ASP A 19 -3.14 -16.62 5.98
C ASP A 19 -3.57 -15.83 7.23
N TYR A 20 -2.61 -15.28 7.98
CA TYR A 20 -2.85 -14.54 9.22
C TYR A 20 -2.69 -13.05 9.05
N VAL A 21 -1.70 -12.61 8.27
CA VAL A 21 -1.45 -11.18 8.03
C VAL A 21 -1.22 -10.97 6.54
N PRO A 22 -1.64 -9.82 5.99
CA PRO A 22 -1.33 -9.50 4.59
C PRO A 22 0.16 -9.22 4.44
N LYS A 23 0.70 -9.52 3.25
CA LYS A 23 2.13 -9.36 2.98
C LYS A 23 2.70 -7.99 3.38
N PRO A 24 2.02 -6.86 3.10
CA PRO A 24 2.55 -5.55 3.47
C PRO A 24 2.79 -5.36 4.97
N LEU A 25 2.15 -6.16 5.83
CA LEU A 25 2.35 -6.09 7.27
C LEU A 25 3.40 -7.06 7.81
N ILE A 26 4.01 -7.87 6.95
CA ILE A 26 5.10 -8.75 7.38
C ILE A 26 6.30 -7.88 7.74
N PRO A 27 6.85 -8.04 8.96
CA PRO A 27 7.93 -7.16 9.40
C PRO A 27 9.29 -7.54 8.82
N ILE A 28 10.08 -6.52 8.52
CA ILE A 28 11.50 -6.64 8.22
C ILE A 28 12.20 -5.77 9.26
N LYS A 29 13.08 -6.36 10.06
CA LYS A 29 13.73 -5.67 11.18
C LYS A 29 12.70 -4.97 12.08
N ASN A 30 11.65 -5.69 12.42
CA ASN A 30 10.57 -5.25 13.31
C ASN A 30 9.68 -4.13 12.76
N ILE A 31 9.81 -3.78 11.50
CA ILE A 31 8.97 -2.75 10.86
C ILE A 31 8.27 -3.39 9.65
N PRO A 32 6.94 -3.27 9.53
CA PRO A 32 6.23 -3.82 8.39
C PRO A 32 6.72 -3.29 7.05
N ILE A 33 6.67 -4.12 6.04
CA ILE A 33 7.10 -3.77 4.67
C ILE A 33 6.47 -2.45 4.22
N ILE A 34 5.16 -2.28 4.42
CA ILE A 34 4.43 -1.08 3.97
C ILE A 34 4.99 0.20 4.62
N GLU A 35 5.39 0.12 5.87
CA GLU A 35 5.95 1.27 6.57
C GLU A 35 7.33 1.65 6.01
N TRP A 36 8.16 0.67 5.69
CA TRP A 36 9.44 0.92 5.02
C TRP A 36 9.24 1.64 3.69
N GLN A 37 8.27 1.19 2.90
CA GLN A 37 7.97 1.78 1.60
C GLN A 37 7.50 3.22 1.73
N ILE A 38 6.61 3.51 2.69
CA ILE A 38 6.12 4.86 2.93
C ILE A 38 7.25 5.78 3.35
N LYS A 39 8.11 5.32 4.26
CA LYS A 39 9.26 6.12 4.71
C LYS A 39 10.22 6.41 3.57
N TYR A 40 10.45 5.43 2.71
CA TYR A 40 11.30 5.59 1.53
C TYR A 40 10.73 6.65 0.59
N LEU A 41 9.45 6.56 0.28
CA LEU A 41 8.79 7.52 -0.61
C LEU A 41 8.82 8.93 -0.04
N LYS A 42 8.57 9.07 1.26
CA LYS A 42 8.63 10.37 1.93
C LYS A 42 10.03 10.99 1.80
N LYS A 43 11.07 10.18 1.96
CA LYS A 43 12.46 10.64 1.85
C LYS A 43 12.73 11.26 0.48
N TYR A 44 12.09 10.76 -0.56
CA TYR A 44 12.29 11.24 -1.93
C TYR A 44 11.22 12.24 -2.39
N GLY A 45 10.53 12.87 -1.46
CA GLY A 45 9.67 14.01 -1.77
C GLY A 45 8.22 13.68 -2.05
N VAL A 46 7.79 12.45 -1.81
CA VAL A 46 6.37 12.09 -1.96
C VAL A 46 5.58 12.69 -0.80
N SER A 47 4.50 13.40 -1.11
CA SER A 47 3.66 14.08 -0.12
C SER A 47 2.39 13.31 0.24
N GLU A 48 1.95 12.44 -0.65
CA GLU A 48 0.74 11.63 -0.43
C GLU A 48 0.91 10.26 -1.05
N VAL A 49 0.44 9.24 -0.33
CA VAL A 49 0.45 7.84 -0.78
C VAL A 49 -0.98 7.33 -0.82
N ILE A 50 -1.35 6.68 -1.94
CA ILE A 50 -2.62 5.98 -2.07
C ILE A 50 -2.30 4.49 -2.04
N ILE A 51 -2.84 3.78 -1.05
CA ILE A 51 -2.59 2.36 -0.89
C ILE A 51 -3.76 1.58 -1.48
N CYS A 52 -3.48 0.81 -2.54
CA CYS A 52 -4.47 -0.08 -3.14
C CYS A 52 -4.44 -1.38 -2.36
N SER A 53 -5.47 -1.66 -1.59
CA SER A 53 -5.55 -2.83 -0.72
C SER A 53 -6.81 -3.62 -1.01
N GLY A 54 -6.79 -4.89 -0.67
CA GLY A 54 -7.94 -5.78 -0.84
C GLY A 54 -7.87 -6.87 0.20
N TYR A 55 -6.98 -7.84 0.01
CA TYR A 55 -6.81 -8.92 0.96
C TYR A 55 -6.41 -8.38 2.33
N LYS A 56 -7.26 -8.60 3.33
CA LYS A 56 -7.07 -8.14 4.71
C LYS A 56 -6.77 -6.63 4.79
N ALA A 57 -7.43 -5.84 3.93
CA ALA A 57 -7.25 -4.39 3.88
C ALA A 57 -7.44 -3.72 5.24
N LYS A 58 -8.40 -4.20 6.03
CA LYS A 58 -8.69 -3.62 7.35
C LYS A 58 -7.50 -3.68 8.30
N MET A 59 -6.71 -4.75 8.22
CA MET A 59 -5.51 -4.87 9.05
C MET A 59 -4.48 -3.82 8.68
N ILE A 60 -4.31 -3.55 7.39
CA ILE A 60 -3.37 -2.53 6.92
C ILE A 60 -3.84 -1.14 7.37
N GLU A 61 -5.14 -0.86 7.20
CA GLU A 61 -5.72 0.41 7.64
C GLU A 61 -5.52 0.61 9.15
N ASN A 62 -5.86 -0.41 9.95
CA ASN A 62 -5.74 -0.33 11.40
C ASN A 62 -4.30 -0.09 11.84
N TYR A 63 -3.35 -0.73 11.19
CA TYR A 63 -1.94 -0.53 11.52
C TYR A 63 -1.50 0.91 11.25
N LEU A 64 -1.86 1.45 10.09
CA LEU A 64 -1.40 2.78 9.68
C LEU A 64 -2.19 3.93 10.30
N GLU A 65 -3.42 3.66 10.77
CA GLU A 65 -4.32 4.67 11.31
C GLU A 65 -3.69 5.46 12.46
N ASN A 66 -2.94 4.77 13.33
CA ASN A 66 -2.34 5.38 14.51
C ASN A 66 -0.87 5.75 14.32
N LYS A 67 -0.34 5.60 13.11
CA LYS A 67 1.05 5.93 12.81
C LYS A 67 1.16 7.34 12.26
N LYS A 68 2.04 8.13 12.84
CA LYS A 68 2.32 9.50 12.37
C LYS A 68 3.59 9.46 11.52
N LEU A 69 3.43 9.14 10.25
CA LEU A 69 4.57 9.01 9.35
C LEU A 69 4.94 10.31 8.64
N GLY A 70 4.15 11.39 8.86
CA GLY A 70 4.46 12.69 8.27
C GLY A 70 4.13 12.78 6.78
N ILE A 71 3.24 11.93 6.29
CA ILE A 71 2.81 11.87 4.90
C ILE A 71 1.33 11.54 4.89
N LYS A 72 0.58 12.12 3.96
CA LYS A 72 -0.84 11.84 3.84
C LYS A 72 -1.04 10.43 3.26
N ILE A 73 -1.88 9.62 3.90
CA ILE A 73 -2.17 8.27 3.47
C ILE A 73 -3.66 8.14 3.16
N THR A 74 -3.97 7.65 1.97
CA THR A 74 -5.34 7.41 1.52
C THR A 74 -5.44 5.96 1.05
N PHE A 75 -6.60 5.34 1.24
CA PHE A 75 -6.81 3.95 0.84
C PHE A 75 -7.76 3.86 -0.34
N SER A 76 -7.43 2.94 -1.26
CA SER A 76 -8.32 2.52 -2.35
C SER A 76 -8.56 1.03 -2.14
N VAL A 77 -9.68 0.67 -1.51
CA VAL A 77 -9.97 -0.72 -1.13
C VAL A 77 -10.71 -1.41 -2.26
N GLU A 78 -10.23 -2.60 -2.64
CA GLU A 78 -10.84 -3.43 -3.67
C GLU A 78 -11.71 -4.50 -3.01
N SER A 79 -12.99 -4.56 -3.38
CA SER A 79 -13.89 -5.61 -2.90
C SER A 79 -13.60 -6.95 -3.58
N LYS A 80 -13.00 -6.90 -4.76
CA LYS A 80 -12.55 -8.07 -5.53
C LYS A 80 -11.29 -7.69 -6.30
N PRO A 81 -10.44 -8.67 -6.66
CA PRO A 81 -9.22 -8.36 -7.40
C PRO A 81 -9.51 -7.63 -8.71
N LEU A 82 -8.85 -6.50 -8.91
CA LEU A 82 -8.97 -5.68 -10.12
C LEU A 82 -7.79 -5.87 -11.07
N GLY A 83 -6.76 -6.59 -10.64
CA GLY A 83 -5.50 -6.65 -11.36
C GLY A 83 -4.73 -5.33 -11.23
N THR A 84 -3.49 -5.32 -11.69
CA THR A 84 -2.61 -4.15 -11.58
C THR A 84 -3.18 -2.93 -12.31
N GLY A 85 -3.61 -3.13 -13.56
CA GLY A 85 -4.17 -2.03 -14.36
C GLY A 85 -5.44 -1.45 -13.77
N GLY A 86 -6.35 -2.32 -13.29
CA GLY A 86 -7.59 -1.88 -12.67
C GLY A 86 -7.36 -1.14 -11.35
N ALA A 87 -6.41 -1.61 -10.54
CA ALA A 87 -6.06 -0.96 -9.29
C ALA A 87 -5.50 0.44 -9.53
N ILE A 88 -4.60 0.59 -10.49
CA ILE A 88 -4.03 1.89 -10.85
C ILE A 88 -5.11 2.83 -11.37
N LYS A 89 -6.01 2.34 -12.22
CA LYS A 89 -7.10 3.15 -12.76
C LYS A 89 -8.00 3.65 -11.65
N LYS A 90 -8.37 2.79 -10.72
CA LYS A 90 -9.23 3.16 -9.59
C LYS A 90 -8.56 4.19 -8.69
N ALA A 91 -7.31 3.94 -8.30
CA ALA A 91 -6.56 4.85 -7.44
C ALA A 91 -6.24 6.16 -8.14
N GLY A 92 -5.94 6.10 -9.44
CA GLY A 92 -5.62 7.28 -10.24
C GLY A 92 -6.74 8.31 -10.28
N LYS A 93 -7.99 7.90 -10.08
CA LYS A 93 -9.12 8.83 -10.00
C LYS A 93 -9.02 9.77 -8.81
N LYS A 94 -8.23 9.40 -7.79
CA LYS A 94 -8.00 10.22 -6.59
C LYS A 94 -6.82 11.17 -6.76
N ILE A 95 -6.11 11.07 -7.86
CA ILE A 95 -4.92 11.88 -8.14
C ILE A 95 -5.25 12.86 -9.27
N LYS A 96 -5.05 14.16 -8.98
CA LYS A 96 -5.27 15.21 -9.96
C LYS A 96 -3.99 15.67 -10.65
N ASP A 97 -2.87 15.12 -10.21
CA ASP A 97 -1.57 15.46 -10.76
C ASP A 97 -1.36 14.82 -12.14
N ASN A 98 -0.56 15.43 -13.00
CA ASN A 98 -0.28 14.90 -14.33
C ASN A 98 0.60 13.65 -14.30
N SER A 99 1.32 13.42 -13.20
CA SER A 99 2.18 12.26 -13.06
C SER A 99 2.21 11.78 -11.62
N PHE A 100 2.49 10.51 -11.44
CA PHE A 100 2.61 9.89 -10.11
C PHE A 100 3.50 8.66 -10.22
N ILE A 101 4.02 8.22 -9.06
CA ILE A 101 4.85 7.03 -8.97
C ILE A 101 3.97 5.85 -8.58
N VAL A 102 4.21 4.69 -9.22
CA VAL A 102 3.54 3.44 -8.83
C VAL A 102 4.61 2.46 -8.39
N ILE A 103 4.43 1.90 -7.20
CA ILE A 103 5.31 0.83 -6.73
C ILE A 103 4.50 -0.38 -6.32
N ASN A 104 5.10 -1.56 -6.49
CA ASN A 104 4.52 -2.80 -6.00
C ASN A 104 4.72 -2.89 -4.50
N GLY A 105 3.72 -3.40 -3.78
CA GLY A 105 3.84 -3.72 -2.37
C GLY A 105 4.77 -4.89 -2.09
N ASP A 106 5.36 -5.48 -3.11
CA ASP A 106 6.38 -6.52 -3.01
C ASP A 106 7.77 -5.89 -2.99
N ILE A 107 8.62 -6.39 -2.15
CA ILE A 107 10.02 -6.05 -2.19
C ILE A 107 10.80 -7.24 -2.73
#